data_d27f7752b33611b52b2f6dc6c7fc727a
#
_entry.id   d27f7752b33611b52b2f6dc6c7fc727a
#
_cell.length_a   1.000
_cell.length_b   1.000
_cell.length_c   1.000
_cell.angle_alpha   90.00
_cell.angle_beta   90.00
_cell.angle_gamma   90.00
#
_symmetry.space_group_name_H-M   'P 1'
#
loop_
_entity.id
_entity.type
_entity.pdbx_description
1 polymer ?
#
loop_
_entity_poly.entity_id
_entity_poly.type
_entity_poly.pdbx_seq_one_letter_code
_entity_poly.pdbx_strand_id
1 'polypeptide(L)'
;MTCPCCASDTTARTGRFFTGRSKWYAGRFKSFKLEAVQRSIVEAVRSTGVAGRVVLDIGCGIGALHLTLLRDGAASATGVDVSGGMLRYARQYATKMGLTEKVAYIEGDVVAVSDDLPAADVTVMDKVVCCYGDLPSLVRTAAEKTRHLLVLSHPRAGWPMEPFFKLGIMFARLFSRDFVPYWHDWMGMRGLIEKEGMQLREERKTILWQILVYQRGKTKTENFNQK
;
A
#
# COMPACT_ATOMS: atom_id res chain seq x y z
N MET A 1 -17.45 -13.05 -10.67
CA MET A 1 -18.02 -11.68 -10.80
C MET A 1 -18.57 -11.29 -9.45
N THR A 2 -17.91 -10.38 -8.72
CA THR A 2 -18.41 -9.84 -7.45
C THR A 2 -19.39 -8.71 -7.77
N CYS A 3 -20.57 -8.73 -7.15
CA CYS A 3 -21.57 -7.66 -7.30
C CYS A 3 -20.98 -6.35 -6.77
N PRO A 4 -21.08 -5.21 -7.49
CA PRO A 4 -20.59 -3.90 -7.03
C PRO A 4 -21.09 -3.49 -5.63
N CYS A 5 -22.35 -3.86 -5.28
CA CYS A 5 -22.91 -3.59 -3.96
C CYS A 5 -22.23 -4.38 -2.84
N CYS A 6 -21.71 -5.60 -3.11
CA CYS A 6 -21.00 -6.40 -2.11
C CYS A 6 -19.58 -5.87 -1.86
N ALA A 7 -18.93 -5.33 -2.90
CA ALA A 7 -17.62 -4.70 -2.74
C ALA A 7 -17.68 -3.44 -1.85
N SER A 8 -18.70 -2.59 -2.02
CA SER A 8 -18.88 -1.39 -1.21
C SER A 8 -19.14 -1.69 0.28
N ASP A 9 -19.90 -2.75 0.60
CA ASP A 9 -20.13 -3.13 2.01
C ASP A 9 -18.86 -3.68 2.66
N THR A 10 -18.06 -4.49 1.95
CA THR A 10 -16.79 -5.01 2.46
C THR A 10 -15.79 -3.89 2.73
N THR A 11 -15.68 -2.92 1.83
CA THR A 11 -14.83 -1.73 2.00
C THR A 11 -15.28 -0.90 3.19
N ALA A 12 -16.58 -0.67 3.37
CA ALA A 12 -17.12 0.06 4.49
C ALA A 12 -16.85 -0.66 5.84
N ARG A 13 -16.96 -1.99 5.89
CA ARG A 13 -16.62 -2.80 7.09
C ARG A 13 -15.13 -2.68 7.42
N THR A 14 -14.27 -2.81 6.42
CA THR A 14 -12.82 -2.63 6.58
C THR A 14 -12.50 -1.24 7.14
N GLY A 15 -13.12 -0.19 6.61
CA GLY A 15 -12.96 1.18 7.12
C GLY A 15 -13.37 1.33 8.59
N ARG A 16 -14.53 0.76 8.99
CA ARG A 16 -14.97 0.77 10.39
C ARG A 16 -14.00 0.02 11.33
N PHE A 17 -13.55 -1.16 10.92
CA PHE A 17 -12.60 -1.97 11.68
C PHE A 17 -11.29 -1.20 11.97
N PHE A 18 -10.69 -0.59 10.95
CA PHE A 18 -9.45 0.17 11.12
C PHE A 18 -9.68 1.50 11.85
N THR A 19 -10.83 2.15 11.67
CA THR A 19 -11.21 3.34 12.44
C THR A 19 -11.24 3.02 13.93
N GLY A 20 -11.83 1.91 14.35
CA GLY A 20 -11.85 1.48 15.74
C GLY A 20 -10.46 1.21 16.34
N ARG A 21 -9.47 0.87 15.49
CA ARG A 21 -8.09 0.56 15.90
C ARG A 21 -7.10 1.72 15.69
N SER A 22 -7.53 2.83 15.10
CA SER A 22 -6.67 3.93 14.71
C SER A 22 -5.84 4.50 15.86
N LYS A 23 -6.39 4.60 17.07
CA LYS A 23 -5.68 5.04 18.28
C LYS A 23 -4.52 4.11 18.65
N TRP A 24 -4.70 2.80 18.50
CA TRP A 24 -3.67 1.81 18.78
C TRP A 24 -2.51 1.93 17.78
N TYR A 25 -2.82 2.03 16.47
CA TYR A 25 -1.81 2.26 15.42
C TYR A 25 -1.05 3.57 15.65
N ALA A 26 -1.78 4.66 15.97
CA ALA A 26 -1.16 5.94 16.30
C ALA A 26 -0.23 5.82 17.52
N GLY A 27 -0.63 5.10 18.57
CA GLY A 27 0.24 4.86 19.73
C GLY A 27 1.58 4.21 19.37
N ARG A 28 1.60 3.30 18.39
CA ARG A 28 2.83 2.64 17.91
C ARG A 28 3.75 3.56 17.10
N PHE A 29 3.19 4.53 16.39
CA PHE A 29 3.96 5.51 15.60
C PHE A 29 4.29 6.79 16.38
N LYS A 30 3.93 6.87 17.65
CA LYS A 30 4.07 8.09 18.48
C LYS A 30 5.49 8.66 18.52
N SER A 31 6.52 7.83 18.39
CA SER A 31 7.94 8.22 18.30
C SER A 31 8.46 8.28 16.84
N PHE A 32 7.58 8.29 15.85
CA PHE A 32 7.94 8.23 14.42
C PHE A 32 8.79 7.00 14.03
N LYS A 33 8.66 5.92 14.80
CA LYS A 33 9.42 4.69 14.60
C LYS A 33 8.67 3.74 13.65
N LEU A 34 9.29 3.40 12.55
CA LEU A 34 8.76 2.46 11.56
C LEU A 34 8.84 1.01 12.05
N GLU A 35 7.88 0.18 11.66
CA GLU A 35 7.96 -1.28 11.76
C GLU A 35 9.00 -1.85 10.79
N ALA A 36 9.42 -3.10 10.99
CA ALA A 36 10.44 -3.74 10.16
C ALA A 36 10.07 -3.76 8.67
N VAL A 37 8.81 -4.07 8.33
CA VAL A 37 8.32 -4.06 6.96
C VAL A 37 8.33 -2.66 6.35
N GLN A 38 7.91 -1.67 7.11
CA GLN A 38 7.90 -0.26 6.67
C GLN A 38 9.32 0.28 6.45
N ARG A 39 10.26 -0.06 7.34
CA ARG A 39 11.67 0.28 7.13
C ARG A 39 12.19 -0.31 5.83
N SER A 40 11.89 -1.58 5.57
CA SER A 40 12.33 -2.25 4.33
C SER A 40 11.73 -1.62 3.07
N ILE A 41 10.46 -1.18 3.12
CA ILE A 41 9.82 -0.43 2.02
C ILE A 41 10.53 0.92 1.81
N VAL A 42 10.74 1.70 2.89
CA VAL A 42 11.41 3.00 2.81
C VAL A 42 12.84 2.86 2.29
N GLU A 43 13.60 1.85 2.74
CA GLU A 43 14.94 1.57 2.25
C GLU A 43 14.96 1.20 0.75
N ALA A 44 13.96 0.43 0.29
CA ALA A 44 13.81 0.11 -1.14
C ALA A 44 13.55 1.37 -1.98
N VAL A 45 12.72 2.29 -1.50
CA VAL A 45 12.47 3.57 -2.18
C VAL A 45 13.72 4.44 -2.16
N ARG A 46 14.40 4.56 -1.01
CA ARG A 46 15.66 5.33 -0.89
C ARG A 46 16.74 4.86 -1.85
N SER A 47 16.86 3.55 -2.05
CA SER A 47 17.87 2.99 -2.98
C SER A 47 17.65 3.38 -4.44
N THR A 48 16.47 3.89 -4.80
CA THR A 48 16.15 4.37 -6.15
C THR A 48 16.16 5.90 -6.27
N GLY A 49 16.41 6.60 -5.17
CA GLY A 49 16.34 8.06 -5.07
C GLY A 49 14.92 8.56 -4.84
N VAL A 50 14.69 9.17 -3.67
CA VAL A 50 13.37 9.69 -3.24
C VAL A 50 13.23 11.20 -3.45
N ALA A 51 14.35 11.92 -3.54
CA ALA A 51 14.35 13.38 -3.63
C ALA A 51 13.57 13.87 -4.87
N GLY A 52 12.66 14.81 -4.66
CA GLY A 52 11.83 15.40 -5.71
C GLY A 52 10.72 14.50 -6.26
N ARG A 53 10.56 13.26 -5.77
CA ARG A 53 9.54 12.31 -6.24
C ARG A 53 8.16 12.61 -5.68
N VAL A 54 7.13 12.33 -6.49
CA VAL A 54 5.73 12.31 -6.06
C VAL A 54 5.40 10.90 -5.57
N VAL A 55 4.78 10.79 -4.38
CA VAL A 55 4.47 9.51 -3.73
C VAL A 55 2.95 9.30 -3.66
N LEU A 56 2.48 8.10 -3.99
CA LEU A 56 1.13 7.62 -3.71
C LEU A 56 1.23 6.50 -2.67
N ASP A 57 0.56 6.67 -1.54
CA ASP A 57 0.50 5.68 -0.46
C ASP A 57 -0.92 5.12 -0.38
N ILE A 58 -1.12 3.91 -0.89
CA ILE A 58 -2.42 3.23 -0.94
C ILE A 58 -2.60 2.42 0.35
N GLY A 59 -3.74 2.63 1.04
CA GLY A 59 -3.97 2.11 2.38
C GLY A 59 -3.01 2.74 3.39
N CYS A 60 -2.84 4.04 3.31
CA CYS A 60 -1.78 4.80 3.99
C CYS A 60 -1.87 4.77 5.52
N GLY A 61 -3.00 4.36 6.07
CA GLY A 61 -3.23 4.32 7.51
C GLY A 61 -2.95 5.66 8.18
N ILE A 62 -2.10 5.63 9.19
CA ILE A 62 -1.68 6.83 9.93
C ILE A 62 -0.54 7.62 9.26
N GLY A 63 -0.16 7.27 8.05
CA GLY A 63 0.81 8.02 7.25
C GLY A 63 2.28 7.69 7.46
N ALA A 64 2.59 6.57 8.11
CA ALA A 64 3.96 6.24 8.50
C ALA A 64 4.96 6.22 7.31
N LEU A 65 4.55 5.69 6.15
CA LEU A 65 5.41 5.57 4.98
C LEU A 65 5.62 6.92 4.28
N HIS A 66 4.55 7.53 3.79
CA HIS A 66 4.67 8.75 3.00
C HIS A 66 5.22 9.93 3.81
N LEU A 67 4.89 10.06 5.10
CA LEU A 67 5.48 11.12 5.94
C LEU A 67 6.99 10.91 6.14
N THR A 68 7.44 9.66 6.22
CA THR A 68 8.88 9.37 6.26
C THR A 68 9.54 9.71 4.92
N LEU A 69 8.94 9.33 3.79
CA LEU A 69 9.47 9.64 2.45
C LEU A 69 9.48 11.15 2.17
N LEU A 70 8.47 11.90 2.64
CA LEU A 70 8.47 13.37 2.55
C LEU A 70 9.62 13.99 3.36
N ARG A 71 9.90 13.47 4.55
CA ARG A 71 11.05 13.91 5.36
C ARG A 71 12.38 13.56 4.70
N ASP A 72 12.44 12.50 3.92
CA ASP A 72 13.60 12.07 3.14
C ASP A 72 13.77 12.86 1.82
N GLY A 73 12.90 13.84 1.55
CA GLY A 73 13.02 14.76 0.41
C GLY A 73 12.06 14.50 -0.75
N ALA A 74 11.05 13.63 -0.61
CA ALA A 74 9.97 13.56 -1.60
C ALA A 74 9.31 14.95 -1.77
N ALA A 75 8.90 15.28 -2.98
CA ALA A 75 8.28 16.57 -3.29
C ALA A 75 6.90 16.70 -2.67
N SER A 76 6.06 15.68 -2.90
CA SER A 76 4.69 15.63 -2.37
C SER A 76 4.24 14.19 -2.20
N ALA A 77 3.14 14.00 -1.46
CA ALA A 77 2.51 12.70 -1.30
C ALA A 77 0.98 12.79 -1.35
N THR A 78 0.34 11.74 -1.82
CA THR A 78 -1.10 11.51 -1.65
C THR A 78 -1.31 10.22 -0.88
N GLY A 79 -1.99 10.30 0.25
CA GLY A 79 -2.38 9.14 1.06
C GLY A 79 -3.85 8.79 0.83
N VAL A 80 -4.15 7.55 0.49
CA VAL A 80 -5.52 7.04 0.32
C VAL A 80 -5.80 5.98 1.35
N ASP A 81 -6.92 6.07 2.06
CA ASP A 81 -7.36 5.04 3.01
C ASP A 81 -8.88 5.05 3.14
N VAL A 82 -9.47 3.89 3.38
CA VAL A 82 -10.91 3.71 3.60
C VAL A 82 -11.34 4.11 5.03
N SER A 83 -10.38 4.39 5.91
CA SER A 83 -10.60 4.69 7.32
C SER A 83 -10.37 6.17 7.64
N GLY A 84 -11.44 6.94 7.79
CA GLY A 84 -11.35 8.33 8.23
C GLY A 84 -10.68 8.48 9.60
N GLY A 85 -10.79 7.46 10.47
CA GLY A 85 -10.09 7.42 11.75
C GLY A 85 -8.56 7.35 11.58
N MET A 86 -8.07 6.57 10.63
CA MET A 86 -6.64 6.52 10.28
C MET A 86 -6.18 7.86 9.70
N LEU A 87 -6.91 8.39 8.71
CA LEU A 87 -6.56 9.65 8.07
C LEU A 87 -6.56 10.85 9.03
N ARG A 88 -7.41 10.85 10.04
CA ARG A 88 -7.36 11.86 11.10
C ARG A 88 -6.00 11.87 11.81
N TYR A 89 -5.46 10.70 12.16
CA TYR A 89 -4.13 10.60 12.76
C TYR A 89 -3.02 10.93 11.76
N ALA A 90 -3.15 10.53 10.49
CA ALA A 90 -2.19 10.90 9.45
C ALA A 90 -2.07 12.42 9.32
N ARG A 91 -3.19 13.15 9.28
CA ARG A 91 -3.20 14.64 9.27
C ARG A 91 -2.53 15.22 10.52
N GLN A 92 -2.82 14.68 11.71
CA GLN A 92 -2.17 15.12 12.95
C GLN A 92 -0.66 14.93 12.93
N TYR A 93 -0.16 13.80 12.38
CA TYR A 93 1.27 13.57 12.24
C TYR A 93 1.90 14.45 11.17
N ALA A 94 1.24 14.68 10.04
CA ALA A 94 1.69 15.63 9.04
C ALA A 94 1.89 17.03 9.65
N THR A 95 0.93 17.51 10.42
CA THR A 95 1.02 18.80 11.14
C THR A 95 2.18 18.80 12.14
N LYS A 96 2.32 17.76 12.97
CA LYS A 96 3.43 17.65 13.95
C LYS A 96 4.81 17.63 13.29
N MET A 97 4.90 17.14 12.05
CA MET A 97 6.15 17.07 11.29
C MET A 97 6.38 18.29 10.38
N GLY A 98 5.46 19.27 10.35
CA GLY A 98 5.54 20.42 9.45
C GLY A 98 5.39 20.07 7.96
N LEU A 99 4.64 19.00 7.65
CA LEU A 99 4.51 18.46 6.28
C LEU A 99 3.12 18.65 5.68
N THR A 100 2.23 19.42 6.33
CA THR A 100 0.83 19.59 5.92
C THR A 100 0.68 20.04 4.46
N GLU A 101 1.51 20.98 4.01
CA GLU A 101 1.48 21.54 2.65
C GLU A 101 2.01 20.58 1.57
N LYS A 102 2.66 19.48 1.99
CA LYS A 102 3.26 18.50 1.07
C LYS A 102 2.43 17.23 0.92
N VAL A 103 1.30 17.10 1.63
CA VAL A 103 0.51 15.87 1.62
C VAL A 103 -0.97 16.15 1.44
N ALA A 104 -1.60 15.40 0.52
CA ALA A 104 -3.05 15.31 0.35
C ALA A 104 -3.57 13.97 0.90
N TYR A 105 -4.81 13.97 1.39
CA TYR A 105 -5.47 12.75 1.89
C TYR A 105 -6.84 12.57 1.26
N ILE A 106 -7.08 11.38 0.69
CA ILE A 106 -8.34 10.98 0.09
C ILE A 106 -8.92 9.82 0.93
N GLU A 107 -10.14 10.01 1.44
CA GLU A 107 -10.88 8.95 2.11
C GLU A 107 -11.72 8.19 1.09
N GLY A 108 -11.45 6.91 0.89
CA GLY A 108 -12.19 6.09 -0.05
C GLY A 108 -11.51 4.79 -0.44
N ASP A 109 -12.25 3.99 -1.21
CA ASP A 109 -11.72 2.81 -1.88
C ASP A 109 -10.86 3.27 -3.07
N VAL A 110 -9.61 2.83 -3.11
CA VAL A 110 -8.64 3.27 -4.12
C VAL A 110 -9.09 3.02 -5.56
N VAL A 111 -9.83 1.92 -5.80
CA VAL A 111 -10.37 1.61 -7.12
C VAL A 111 -11.54 2.55 -7.47
N ALA A 112 -12.40 2.82 -6.50
CA ALA A 112 -13.55 3.71 -6.71
C ALA A 112 -13.15 5.18 -6.89
N VAL A 113 -12.07 5.63 -6.24
CA VAL A 113 -11.56 7.02 -6.36
C VAL A 113 -10.39 7.14 -7.35
N SER A 114 -10.18 6.11 -8.18
CA SER A 114 -9.01 6.05 -9.06
C SER A 114 -8.86 7.25 -9.97
N ASP A 115 -9.96 7.80 -10.49
CA ASP A 115 -9.94 8.95 -11.40
C ASP A 115 -9.44 10.23 -10.72
N ASP A 116 -9.65 10.37 -9.41
CA ASP A 116 -9.19 11.50 -8.60
C ASP A 116 -7.72 11.36 -8.15
N LEU A 117 -7.11 10.17 -8.35
CA LEU A 117 -5.72 9.93 -7.92
C LEU A 117 -4.71 10.49 -8.91
N PRO A 118 -3.73 11.26 -8.44
CA PRO A 118 -2.63 11.68 -9.28
C PRO A 118 -1.74 10.48 -9.66
N ALA A 119 -1.17 10.51 -10.85
CA ALA A 119 -0.08 9.62 -11.18
C ALA A 119 1.17 10.00 -10.37
N ALA A 120 1.83 9.01 -9.77
CA ALA A 120 2.96 9.19 -8.86
C ALA A 120 4.23 8.52 -9.39
N ASP A 121 5.39 9.03 -9.01
CA ASP A 121 6.66 8.42 -9.34
C ASP A 121 6.88 7.12 -8.56
N VAL A 122 6.40 7.12 -7.31
CA VAL A 122 6.50 5.99 -6.39
C VAL A 122 5.13 5.69 -5.80
N THR A 123 4.67 4.45 -5.96
CA THR A 123 3.48 3.96 -5.25
C THR A 123 3.90 2.94 -4.21
N VAL A 124 3.37 3.07 -2.99
CA VAL A 124 3.62 2.13 -1.89
C VAL A 124 2.32 1.54 -1.37
N MET A 125 2.33 0.26 -1.02
CA MET A 125 1.21 -0.47 -0.40
C MET A 125 1.73 -1.36 0.73
N ASP A 126 1.58 -0.95 1.99
CA ASP A 126 1.97 -1.78 3.14
C ASP A 126 0.78 -2.55 3.71
N LYS A 127 0.78 -3.88 3.56
CA LYS A 127 -0.25 -4.79 4.11
C LYS A 127 -1.66 -4.55 3.57
N VAL A 128 -1.79 -3.98 2.36
CA VAL A 128 -3.08 -3.66 1.74
C VAL A 128 -3.64 -4.84 0.98
N VAL A 129 -2.81 -5.52 0.19
CA VAL A 129 -3.25 -6.59 -0.72
C VAL A 129 -3.99 -7.74 -0.01
N CYS A 130 -3.62 -8.06 1.23
CA CYS A 130 -4.34 -9.05 2.04
C CYS A 130 -5.63 -8.52 2.69
N CYS A 131 -5.91 -7.22 2.57
CA CYS A 131 -7.10 -6.58 3.11
C CYS A 131 -8.14 -6.25 2.02
N TYR A 132 -7.83 -6.50 0.76
CA TYR A 132 -8.63 -6.10 -0.39
C TYR A 132 -9.14 -7.33 -1.17
N GLY A 133 -10.47 -7.41 -1.36
CA GLY A 133 -11.09 -8.60 -1.95
C GLY A 133 -10.87 -8.74 -3.46
N ASP A 134 -10.89 -7.63 -4.20
CA ASP A 134 -10.65 -7.59 -5.65
C ASP A 134 -9.18 -7.23 -5.95
N LEU A 135 -8.31 -8.22 -5.74
CA LEU A 135 -6.88 -8.06 -5.97
C LEU A 135 -6.52 -7.61 -7.40
N PRO A 136 -7.15 -8.14 -8.48
CA PRO A 136 -6.87 -7.70 -9.83
C PRO A 136 -7.10 -6.21 -10.06
N SER A 137 -8.23 -5.66 -9.61
CA SER A 137 -8.53 -4.24 -9.74
C SER A 137 -7.58 -3.36 -8.91
N LEU A 138 -7.26 -3.79 -7.68
CA LEU A 138 -6.30 -3.09 -6.82
C LEU A 138 -4.92 -2.96 -7.48
N VAL A 139 -4.35 -4.08 -7.94
CA VAL A 139 -2.98 -4.07 -8.50
C VAL A 139 -2.90 -3.37 -9.84
N ARG A 140 -3.96 -3.45 -10.66
CA ARG A 140 -4.07 -2.70 -11.90
C ARG A 140 -4.07 -1.19 -11.60
N THR A 141 -4.98 -0.72 -10.74
CA THR A 141 -5.05 0.70 -10.35
C THR A 141 -3.71 1.20 -9.80
N ALA A 142 -3.07 0.42 -8.91
CA ALA A 142 -1.77 0.78 -8.37
C ALA A 142 -0.70 0.88 -9.46
N ALA A 143 -0.65 -0.08 -10.38
CA ALA A 143 0.30 -0.07 -11.47
C ALA A 143 0.05 1.10 -12.45
N GLU A 144 -1.20 1.34 -12.88
CA GLU A 144 -1.58 2.45 -13.77
C GLU A 144 -1.17 3.80 -13.20
N LYS A 145 -1.34 4.01 -11.90
CA LYS A 145 -0.96 5.26 -11.21
C LYS A 145 0.54 5.39 -10.92
N THR A 146 1.33 4.35 -11.19
CA THR A 146 2.77 4.33 -10.93
C THR A 146 3.57 4.66 -12.20
N ARG A 147 4.43 5.69 -12.14
CA ARG A 147 5.34 6.04 -13.24
C ARG A 147 6.64 5.27 -13.21
N HIS A 148 7.23 5.04 -12.03
CA HIS A 148 8.56 4.45 -11.91
C HIS A 148 8.63 3.25 -10.99
N LEU A 149 8.19 3.37 -9.73
CA LEU A 149 8.41 2.35 -8.71
C LEU A 149 7.12 1.99 -7.98
N LEU A 150 6.78 0.71 -7.97
CA LEU A 150 5.69 0.15 -7.16
C LEU A 150 6.31 -0.77 -6.10
N VAL A 151 6.06 -0.47 -4.83
CA VAL A 151 6.52 -1.29 -3.70
C VAL A 151 5.33 -1.75 -2.89
N LEU A 152 5.20 -3.05 -2.71
CA LEU A 152 4.10 -3.61 -1.94
C LEU A 152 4.58 -4.69 -0.96
N SER A 153 3.81 -4.89 0.11
CA SER A 153 4.03 -5.98 1.05
C SER A 153 2.83 -6.93 1.11
N HIS A 154 3.11 -8.23 1.22
CA HIS A 154 2.10 -9.28 1.44
C HIS A 154 2.60 -10.33 2.43
N PRO A 155 1.71 -11.14 3.06
CA PRO A 155 2.12 -12.24 3.91
C PRO A 155 3.02 -13.23 3.15
N ARG A 156 4.07 -13.73 3.81
CA ARG A 156 4.95 -14.73 3.20
C ARG A 156 4.19 -16.02 2.91
N ALA A 157 4.35 -16.53 1.68
CA ALA A 157 3.96 -17.88 1.33
C ALA A 157 5.00 -18.90 1.82
N GLY A 158 4.58 -20.16 1.96
CA GLY A 158 5.42 -21.28 2.32
C GLY A 158 5.38 -21.65 3.80
N TRP A 159 5.95 -22.80 4.10
CA TRP A 159 6.01 -23.38 5.44
C TRP A 159 7.02 -22.64 6.34
N PRO A 160 6.69 -22.37 7.63
CA PRO A 160 5.43 -22.66 8.33
C PRO A 160 4.42 -21.48 8.29
N MET A 161 4.71 -20.38 7.61
CA MET A 161 3.92 -19.13 7.69
C MET A 161 2.53 -19.25 7.05
N GLU A 162 2.44 -19.91 5.89
CA GLU A 162 1.19 -20.02 5.16
C GLU A 162 0.10 -20.74 5.96
N PRO A 163 0.31 -21.95 6.52
CA PRO A 163 -0.69 -22.61 7.35
C PRO A 163 -1.05 -21.79 8.60
N PHE A 164 -0.09 -21.11 9.21
CA PHE A 164 -0.34 -20.25 10.35
C PHE A 164 -1.28 -19.07 10.00
N PHE A 165 -1.05 -18.39 8.88
CA PHE A 165 -1.93 -17.33 8.41
C PHE A 165 -3.32 -17.85 8.02
N LYS A 166 -3.40 -18.98 7.31
CA LYS A 166 -4.68 -19.60 6.92
C LYS A 166 -5.50 -20.00 8.15
N LEU A 167 -4.87 -20.55 9.18
CA LEU A 167 -5.51 -20.86 10.44
C LEU A 167 -6.02 -19.58 11.14
N GLY A 168 -5.23 -18.53 11.18
CA GLY A 168 -5.63 -17.23 11.72
C GLY A 168 -6.83 -16.61 10.97
N ILE A 169 -6.86 -16.72 9.65
CA ILE A 169 -7.99 -16.28 8.82
C ILE A 169 -9.25 -17.11 9.14
N MET A 170 -9.12 -18.43 9.31
CA MET A 170 -10.23 -19.29 9.69
C MET A 170 -10.82 -18.87 11.04
N PHE A 171 -10.00 -18.63 12.06
CA PHE A 171 -10.47 -18.13 13.33
C PHE A 171 -11.09 -16.73 13.22
N ALA A 172 -10.49 -15.82 12.42
CA ALA A 172 -11.06 -14.51 12.19
C ALA A 172 -12.46 -14.59 11.56
N ARG A 173 -12.70 -15.51 10.64
CA ARG A 173 -14.03 -15.74 10.03
C ARG A 173 -15.07 -16.21 11.04
N LEU A 174 -14.69 -16.96 12.07
CA LEU A 174 -15.58 -17.45 13.10
C LEU A 174 -15.93 -16.38 14.16
N PHE A 175 -14.98 -15.50 14.47
CA PHE A 175 -15.09 -14.57 15.60
C PHE A 175 -15.16 -13.10 15.21
N SER A 176 -14.77 -12.71 13.99
CA SER A 176 -14.83 -11.32 13.53
C SER A 176 -15.98 -11.11 12.54
N ARG A 177 -16.85 -10.15 12.86
CA ARG A 177 -17.94 -9.73 11.96
C ARG A 177 -17.54 -8.58 11.03
N ASP A 178 -16.48 -7.84 11.37
CA ASP A 178 -16.16 -6.59 10.71
C ASP A 178 -15.04 -6.70 9.66
N PHE A 179 -14.07 -7.59 9.89
CA PHE A 179 -12.92 -7.69 9.00
C PHE A 179 -12.32 -9.09 9.02
N VAL A 180 -12.09 -9.63 7.82
CA VAL A 180 -11.37 -10.88 7.59
C VAL A 180 -10.35 -10.64 6.48
N PRO A 181 -9.06 -10.89 6.73
CA PRO A 181 -8.05 -10.78 5.69
C PRO A 181 -8.23 -11.88 4.63
N TYR A 182 -7.73 -11.61 3.43
CA TYR A 182 -7.75 -12.53 2.30
C TYR A 182 -6.39 -13.21 2.14
N TRP A 183 -6.43 -14.48 1.75
CA TRP A 183 -5.27 -15.19 1.23
C TRP A 183 -5.41 -15.31 -0.28
N HIS A 184 -4.59 -14.58 -1.00
CA HIS A 184 -4.62 -14.57 -2.46
C HIS A 184 -3.58 -15.51 -3.07
N ASP A 185 -3.71 -15.76 -4.37
CA ASP A 185 -2.64 -16.33 -5.18
C ASP A 185 -1.55 -15.27 -5.43
N TRP A 186 -0.49 -15.31 -4.64
CA TRP A 186 0.61 -14.35 -4.72
C TRP A 186 1.42 -14.47 -6.02
N MET A 187 1.45 -15.66 -6.62
CA MET A 187 2.09 -15.86 -7.93
C MET A 187 1.24 -15.27 -9.06
N GLY A 188 -0.06 -15.50 -9.03
CA GLY A 188 -0.99 -14.84 -9.94
C GLY A 188 -0.96 -13.31 -9.83
N MET A 189 -0.83 -12.77 -8.61
CA MET A 189 -0.65 -11.32 -8.39
C MET A 189 0.58 -10.78 -9.11
N ARG A 190 1.73 -11.48 -9.05
CA ARG A 190 2.94 -11.06 -9.77
C ARG A 190 2.71 -10.97 -11.26
N GLY A 191 2.09 -12.01 -11.84
CA GLY A 191 1.75 -12.01 -13.26
C GLY A 191 0.79 -10.90 -13.67
N LEU A 192 -0.14 -10.48 -12.80
CA LEU A 192 -1.00 -9.33 -13.05
C LEU A 192 -0.19 -8.03 -13.09
N ILE A 193 0.70 -7.80 -12.11
CA ILE A 193 1.53 -6.60 -12.04
C ILE A 193 2.48 -6.51 -13.27
N GLU A 194 3.04 -7.64 -13.68
CA GLU A 194 3.92 -7.71 -14.86
C GLU A 194 3.18 -7.41 -16.16
N LYS A 195 1.92 -7.84 -16.30
CA LYS A 195 1.07 -7.50 -17.45
C LYS A 195 0.80 -6.00 -17.57
N GLU A 196 0.84 -5.26 -16.45
CA GLU A 196 0.72 -3.79 -16.44
C GLU A 196 2.06 -3.09 -16.75
N GLY A 197 3.05 -3.81 -17.26
CA GLY A 197 4.35 -3.27 -17.68
C GLY A 197 5.34 -3.00 -16.55
N MET A 198 5.08 -3.56 -15.38
CA MET A 198 5.99 -3.49 -14.24
C MET A 198 6.91 -4.72 -14.22
N GLN A 199 8.18 -4.54 -13.93
CA GLN A 199 9.18 -5.61 -13.83
C GLN A 199 9.66 -5.76 -12.39
N LEU A 200 9.68 -6.98 -11.89
CA LEU A 200 10.20 -7.27 -10.56
C LEU A 200 11.71 -6.96 -10.52
N ARG A 201 12.10 -6.03 -9.67
CA ARG A 201 13.49 -5.61 -9.47
C ARG A 201 14.14 -6.28 -8.28
N GLU A 202 13.39 -6.39 -7.17
CA GLU A 202 13.93 -6.85 -5.90
C GLU A 202 12.83 -7.49 -5.05
N GLU A 203 13.22 -8.49 -4.27
CA GLU A 203 12.44 -9.09 -3.21
C GLU A 203 13.14 -8.93 -1.88
N ARG A 204 12.42 -8.49 -0.85
CA ARG A 204 12.89 -8.46 0.53
C ARG A 204 11.95 -9.26 1.41
N LYS A 205 12.46 -9.78 2.51
CA LYS A 205 11.68 -10.62 3.43
C LYS A 205 11.92 -10.19 4.87
N THR A 206 10.84 -10.10 5.63
CA THR A 206 10.88 -10.10 7.09
C THR A 206 10.40 -11.46 7.60
N ILE A 207 10.23 -11.62 8.90
CA ILE A 207 9.74 -12.89 9.47
C ILE A 207 8.36 -13.26 8.86
N LEU A 208 7.42 -12.30 8.81
CA LEU A 208 6.03 -12.54 8.42
C LEU A 208 5.67 -12.00 7.03
N TRP A 209 6.43 -11.03 6.49
CA TRP A 209 6.06 -10.29 5.29
C TRP A 209 7.12 -10.44 4.21
N GLN A 210 6.65 -10.47 2.98
CA GLN A 210 7.44 -10.36 1.77
C GLN A 210 7.18 -8.99 1.15
N ILE A 211 8.23 -8.31 0.75
CA ILE A 211 8.19 -7.00 0.09
C ILE A 211 8.64 -7.20 -1.35
N LEU A 212 7.84 -6.75 -2.28
CA LEU A 212 8.11 -6.80 -3.71
C LEU A 212 8.35 -5.39 -4.22
N VAL A 213 9.42 -5.20 -4.93
CA VAL A 213 9.81 -3.92 -5.54
C VAL A 213 9.76 -4.09 -7.05
N TYR A 214 8.83 -3.39 -7.69
CA TYR A 214 8.68 -3.39 -9.12
C TYR A 214 9.11 -2.05 -9.70
N GLN A 215 9.72 -2.09 -10.87
CA GLN A 215 10.08 -0.91 -11.64
C GLN A 215 9.35 -0.95 -12.98
N ARG A 216 8.89 0.20 -13.46
CA ARG A 216 8.29 0.27 -14.80
C ARG A 216 9.34 -0.05 -15.84
N GLY A 217 9.04 -1.00 -16.72
CA GLY A 217 9.89 -1.34 -17.84
C GLY A 217 10.07 -0.14 -18.79
N LYS A 218 11.24 0.02 -19.37
CA LYS A 218 11.46 1.02 -20.45
C LYS A 218 10.54 0.67 -21.59
N THR A 219 9.68 1.59 -22.01
CA THR A 219 8.89 1.43 -23.23
C THR A 219 9.81 1.34 -24.42
N LYS A 220 9.50 0.47 -25.41
CA LYS A 220 10.30 0.27 -26.63
C LYS A 220 10.61 1.58 -27.39
N THR A 221 9.89 2.65 -27.13
CA THR A 221 10.08 3.98 -27.76
C THR A 221 11.31 4.73 -27.26
N GLU A 222 11.82 4.47 -26.05
CA GLU A 222 13.02 5.15 -25.53
C GLU A 222 14.33 4.61 -26.10
N ASN A 223 14.33 3.40 -26.69
CA ASN A 223 15.50 2.80 -27.30
C ASN A 223 15.81 3.32 -28.71
N PHE A 224 14.93 4.15 -29.31
CA PHE A 224 15.14 4.68 -30.69
C PHE A 224 15.90 6.01 -30.70
N ASN A 225 16.03 6.72 -29.60
CA ASN A 225 16.67 8.03 -29.51
C ASN A 225 18.11 8.00 -28.93
N GLN A 226 18.71 6.82 -28.79
CA GLN A 226 20.11 6.68 -28.34
C GLN A 226 21.02 5.98 -29.39
N LYS A 227 20.73 6.14 -30.70
CA LYS A 227 21.66 5.76 -31.74
C LYS A 227 22.04 6.97 -32.60
#